data_cc2aab425be332126828ef0016a4ef2b
#
_entry.id   cc2aab425be332126828ef0016a4ef2b
#
_cell.length_a   1.000
_cell.length_b   1.000
_cell.length_c   1.000
_cell.angle_alpha   90.00
_cell.angle_beta   90.00
_cell.angle_gamma   90.00
#
_symmetry.space_group_name_H-M   'P 1'
#
loop_
_entity.id
_entity.type
_entity.pdbx_description
1 polymer ?
#
loop_
_entity_poly.entity_id
_entity_poly.type
_entity_poly.pdbx_seq_one_letter_code
_entity_poly.pdbx_strand_id
1 'polypeptide(L)'
;MFDETPISDLTAIVFTRSPPSLKVLNQLLLPHKTIYETVSNVKEGYEQIKEMKVRGAPAIGIVAALSLAIDLLLQSSNQTNLIFKDQETLKSYIKASLEYLKTSRPTAVNLFRASDILWNITEKETDVNMIIERIIEEAERMLIDDVQDNKNIGNFGAEFILKENQDKKIGVVTHCNTGSLATAGYGTALGIIRSLYFQNRLSHAYFTETRPYNQGARLTAYELIHDKIPTIIVGADRVASNGDTANKIGTYQLAITANYHNIMFIVAAPSTSIDLNIKSGKEIIIEERAEDEVTNVTGIVKNINGGELKSTKVRLPPEGVKVWNPSFDVTPAKLITAIVTEKGVITKKDGTNEFNLFDFLT
;
A
#
# COMPACT_ATOMS: atom_id res chain seq x y z
N MET A 1 -27.96 -7.32 -3.88
CA MET A 1 -27.39 -8.34 -2.98
C MET A 1 -26.10 -8.76 -3.64
N PHE A 2 -24.99 -8.12 -3.24
CA PHE A 2 -23.67 -8.45 -3.78
C PHE A 2 -23.24 -9.73 -3.07
N ASP A 3 -23.16 -10.81 -3.87
CA ASP A 3 -22.67 -12.10 -3.43
C ASP A 3 -21.25 -11.92 -2.85
N GLU A 4 -20.92 -12.65 -1.79
CA GLU A 4 -19.62 -12.53 -1.13
C GLU A 4 -18.52 -12.83 -2.15
N THR A 5 -17.89 -11.77 -2.68
CA THR A 5 -16.70 -11.94 -3.51
C THR A 5 -15.65 -12.67 -2.69
N PRO A 6 -15.13 -13.83 -3.14
CA PRO A 6 -14.12 -14.55 -2.39
C PRO A 6 -12.94 -13.62 -2.13
N ILE A 7 -12.60 -13.45 -0.85
CA ILE A 7 -11.41 -12.69 -0.46
C ILE A 7 -10.22 -13.52 -0.93
N SER A 8 -9.24 -12.90 -1.61
CA SER A 8 -7.93 -13.51 -1.73
C SER A 8 -7.44 -13.82 -0.32
N ASP A 9 -7.12 -15.06 -0.03
CA ASP A 9 -6.55 -15.50 1.24
C ASP A 9 -5.08 -15.06 1.39
N LEU A 10 -4.52 -14.45 0.37
CA LEU A 10 -3.19 -13.85 0.41
C LEU A 10 -3.19 -12.54 1.20
N THR A 11 -2.66 -12.59 2.40
CA THR A 11 -2.49 -11.43 3.28
C THR A 11 -1.02 -11.17 3.57
N ALA A 12 -0.61 -9.90 3.53
CA ALA A 12 0.75 -9.51 3.88
C ALA A 12 0.96 -9.35 5.39
N ILE A 13 -0.12 -9.19 6.15
CA ILE A 13 -0.12 -8.86 7.57
C ILE A 13 -1.09 -9.80 8.28
N VAL A 14 -0.63 -10.50 9.30
CA VAL A 14 -1.45 -11.38 10.15
C VAL A 14 -1.27 -10.95 11.60
N PHE A 15 -2.36 -10.51 12.23
CA PHE A 15 -2.38 -10.10 13.62
C PHE A 15 -3.39 -10.92 14.40
N THR A 16 -3.02 -11.35 15.61
CA THR A 16 -3.92 -11.98 16.59
C THR A 16 -3.67 -11.41 17.96
N ARG A 17 -4.76 -11.16 18.70
CA ARG A 17 -4.70 -10.63 20.06
C ARG A 17 -4.46 -11.73 21.10
N SER A 18 -5.01 -12.93 20.86
CA SER A 18 -4.91 -14.06 21.78
C SER A 18 -4.72 -15.38 21.02
N PRO A 19 -3.58 -16.06 21.12
CA PRO A 19 -2.34 -15.54 21.72
C PRO A 19 -1.79 -14.35 20.94
N PRO A 20 -1.08 -13.39 21.60
CA PRO A 20 -0.52 -12.22 20.93
C PRO A 20 0.47 -12.60 19.82
N SER A 21 0.22 -12.16 18.59
CA SER A 21 1.13 -12.44 17.47
C SER A 21 0.92 -11.41 16.34
N LEU A 22 2.03 -10.89 15.84
CA LEU A 22 2.08 -10.14 14.59
C LEU A 22 3.08 -10.80 13.67
N LYS A 23 2.64 -11.15 12.45
CA LYS A 23 3.48 -11.72 11.40
C LYS A 23 3.36 -10.88 10.14
N VAL A 24 4.49 -10.56 9.53
CA VAL A 24 4.59 -9.76 8.30
C VAL A 24 5.26 -10.59 7.22
N LEU A 25 4.65 -10.66 6.05
CA LEU A 25 5.19 -11.38 4.89
C LEU A 25 6.41 -10.64 4.34
N ASN A 26 7.55 -11.31 4.31
CA ASN A 26 8.77 -10.75 3.71
C ASN A 26 8.66 -10.75 2.17
N GLN A 27 8.22 -9.62 1.62
CA GLN A 27 7.98 -9.46 0.18
C GLN A 27 9.26 -9.42 -0.66
N LEU A 28 10.43 -9.28 -0.05
CA LEU A 28 11.71 -9.37 -0.78
C LEU A 28 12.01 -10.80 -1.24
N LEU A 29 11.44 -11.80 -0.57
CA LEU A 29 11.64 -13.21 -0.88
C LEU A 29 10.63 -13.74 -1.91
N LEU A 30 9.54 -13.00 -2.17
CA LEU A 30 8.57 -13.35 -3.21
C LEU A 30 9.18 -13.18 -4.62
N PRO A 31 8.72 -13.98 -5.59
CA PRO A 31 7.73 -15.04 -5.54
C PRO A 31 8.29 -16.41 -5.10
N HIS A 32 9.58 -16.51 -4.79
CA HIS A 32 10.28 -17.78 -4.64
C HIS A 32 10.12 -18.44 -3.27
N LYS A 33 9.92 -17.62 -2.21
CA LYS A 33 9.69 -18.10 -0.84
C LYS A 33 8.61 -17.26 -0.17
N THR A 34 7.62 -17.93 0.40
CA THR A 34 6.57 -17.29 1.21
C THR A 34 6.94 -17.46 2.68
N ILE A 35 7.59 -16.43 3.25
CA ILE A 35 8.07 -16.45 4.64
C ILE A 35 7.46 -15.29 5.38
N TYR A 36 6.77 -15.59 6.49
CA TYR A 36 6.29 -14.61 7.44
C TYR A 36 7.31 -14.46 8.56
N GLU A 37 7.72 -13.22 8.82
CA GLU A 37 8.59 -12.86 9.93
C GLU A 37 7.73 -12.38 11.10
N THR A 38 8.08 -12.84 12.31
CA THR A 38 7.40 -12.39 13.53
C THR A 38 7.89 -11.00 13.91
N VAL A 39 6.97 -10.15 14.34
CA VAL A 39 7.22 -8.81 14.88
C VAL A 39 6.70 -8.79 16.31
N SER A 40 7.57 -8.54 17.29
CA SER A 40 7.26 -8.56 18.71
C SER A 40 7.39 -7.18 19.38
N ASN A 41 7.93 -6.21 18.68
CA ASN A 41 8.18 -4.87 19.21
C ASN A 41 8.30 -3.81 18.11
N VAL A 42 8.30 -2.55 18.52
CA VAL A 42 8.41 -1.37 17.64
C VAL A 42 9.68 -1.40 16.78
N LYS A 43 10.81 -1.87 17.31
CA LYS A 43 12.08 -1.92 16.56
C LYS A 43 12.01 -2.90 15.40
N GLU A 44 11.47 -4.10 15.62
CA GLU A 44 11.29 -5.11 14.59
C GLU A 44 10.31 -4.61 13.50
N GLY A 45 9.23 -3.92 13.90
CA GLY A 45 8.31 -3.26 12.96
C GLY A 45 8.99 -2.19 12.12
N TYR A 46 9.82 -1.37 12.72
CA TYR A 46 10.65 -0.41 12.01
C TYR A 46 11.52 -1.08 10.93
N GLU A 47 12.18 -2.19 11.28
CA GLU A 47 13.04 -2.94 10.36
C GLU A 47 12.25 -3.51 9.17
N GLN A 48 11.03 -4.04 9.40
CA GLN A 48 10.15 -4.50 8.32
C GLN A 48 9.86 -3.40 7.29
N ILE A 49 9.61 -2.18 7.77
CA ILE A 49 9.29 -1.03 6.92
C ILE A 49 10.56 -0.50 6.24
N LYS A 50 11.62 -0.27 7.00
CA LYS A 50 12.89 0.31 6.54
C LYS A 50 13.55 -0.53 5.46
N GLU A 51 13.57 -1.83 5.63
CA GLU A 51 14.20 -2.78 4.72
C GLU A 51 13.31 -3.14 3.52
N MET A 52 12.11 -2.55 3.41
CA MET A 52 11.15 -2.84 2.33
C MET A 52 10.63 -4.29 2.33
N LYS A 53 10.66 -4.99 3.45
CA LYS A 53 10.04 -6.30 3.61
C LYS A 53 8.52 -6.19 3.52
N VAL A 54 7.96 -5.09 4.03
CA VAL A 54 6.61 -4.62 3.76
C VAL A 54 6.66 -3.31 2.96
N ARG A 55 5.75 -3.12 2.04
CA ARG A 55 5.64 -1.95 1.16
C ARG A 55 4.16 -1.70 0.77
N GLY A 56 3.90 -0.50 0.22
CA GLY A 56 2.56 0.01 -0.05
C GLY A 56 2.13 0.97 1.05
N ALA A 57 1.58 2.12 0.66
CA ALA A 57 1.29 3.19 1.62
C ALA A 57 0.36 2.74 2.76
N PRO A 58 -0.76 2.03 2.52
CA PRO A 58 -1.60 1.53 3.60
C PRO A 58 -0.89 0.49 4.47
N ALA A 59 -0.26 -0.52 3.86
CA ALA A 59 0.39 -1.59 4.61
C ALA A 59 1.49 -1.08 5.57
N ILE A 60 2.25 -0.06 5.17
CA ILE A 60 3.28 0.55 6.01
C ILE A 60 2.66 1.20 7.26
N GLY A 61 1.56 1.94 7.12
CA GLY A 61 0.87 2.57 8.24
C GLY A 61 0.28 1.54 9.21
N ILE A 62 -0.33 0.50 8.67
CA ILE A 62 -0.93 -0.60 9.45
C ILE A 62 0.15 -1.39 10.21
N VAL A 63 1.26 -1.75 9.56
CA VAL A 63 2.36 -2.46 10.24
C VAL A 63 2.96 -1.60 11.35
N ALA A 64 3.11 -0.30 11.15
CA ALA A 64 3.60 0.58 12.20
C ALA A 64 2.65 0.62 13.42
N ALA A 65 1.34 0.76 13.18
CA ALA A 65 0.33 0.76 14.23
C ALA A 65 0.30 -0.58 14.99
N LEU A 66 0.28 -1.70 14.27
CA LEU A 66 0.27 -3.03 14.85
C LEU A 66 1.59 -3.37 15.58
N SER A 67 2.72 -2.80 15.16
CA SER A 67 4.00 -2.99 15.87
C SER A 67 4.02 -2.34 17.23
N LEU A 68 3.39 -1.17 17.38
CA LEU A 68 3.17 -0.55 18.69
C LEU A 68 2.15 -1.36 19.50
N ALA A 69 1.05 -1.79 18.89
CA ALA A 69 0.00 -2.56 19.57
C ALA A 69 0.53 -3.89 20.12
N ILE A 70 1.29 -4.67 19.34
CA ILE A 70 1.87 -5.94 19.79
C ILE A 70 2.90 -5.73 20.90
N ASP A 71 3.71 -4.68 20.79
CA ASP A 71 4.71 -4.34 21.81
C ASP A 71 4.03 -4.03 23.14
N LEU A 72 3.01 -3.17 23.16
CA LEU A 72 2.22 -2.86 24.35
C LEU A 72 1.51 -4.09 24.92
N LEU A 73 0.95 -4.94 24.05
CA LEU A 73 0.25 -6.16 24.44
C LEU A 73 1.17 -7.17 25.12
N LEU A 74 2.37 -7.38 24.59
CA LEU A 74 3.36 -8.29 25.19
C LEU A 74 3.93 -7.74 26.48
N GLN A 75 4.15 -6.43 26.59
CA GLN A 75 4.64 -5.79 27.80
C GLN A 75 3.58 -5.81 28.92
N SER A 76 2.30 -5.62 28.61
CA SER A 76 1.20 -5.66 29.59
C SER A 76 0.89 -7.08 30.07
N SER A 77 1.16 -8.10 29.26
CA SER A 77 0.93 -9.52 29.61
C SER A 77 1.96 -10.06 30.63
N ASN A 78 3.09 -9.39 30.81
CA ASN A 78 4.11 -9.76 31.79
C ASN A 78 3.74 -9.25 33.21
N GLN A 79 2.85 -9.97 33.91
CA GLN A 79 2.34 -9.63 35.25
C GLN A 79 3.39 -9.43 36.32
N THR A 80 4.64 -9.87 36.14
CA THR A 80 5.72 -9.77 37.13
C THR A 80 6.51 -8.46 37.06
N ASN A 81 6.42 -7.70 35.98
CA ASN A 81 7.07 -6.38 35.82
C ASN A 81 6.19 -5.47 34.93
N LEU A 82 5.25 -4.75 35.54
CA LEU A 82 4.56 -3.65 34.90
C LEU A 82 5.60 -2.58 34.54
N ILE A 83 5.99 -2.56 33.23
CA ILE A 83 7.00 -1.61 32.72
C ILE A 83 6.42 -0.19 32.78
N PHE A 84 5.10 -0.04 32.60
CA PHE A 84 4.41 1.24 32.65
C PHE A 84 3.74 1.42 34.04
N LYS A 85 4.45 2.06 34.94
CA LYS A 85 3.97 2.30 36.32
C LYS A 85 2.95 3.44 36.41
N ASP A 86 2.98 4.36 35.45
CA ASP A 86 2.14 5.55 35.42
C ASP A 86 1.88 6.01 33.96
N GLN A 87 0.92 6.88 33.82
CA GLN A 87 0.49 7.44 32.54
C GLN A 87 1.62 8.21 31.83
N GLU A 88 2.43 8.94 32.55
CA GLU A 88 3.47 9.80 31.98
C GLU A 88 4.56 8.94 31.31
N THR A 89 4.99 7.89 31.99
CA THR A 89 5.95 6.91 31.46
C THR A 89 5.40 6.23 30.20
N LEU A 90 4.14 5.79 30.22
CA LEU A 90 3.50 5.18 29.05
C LEU A 90 3.39 6.16 27.88
N LYS A 91 2.91 7.38 28.10
CA LYS A 91 2.78 8.40 27.05
C LYS A 91 4.12 8.78 26.45
N SER A 92 5.15 8.88 27.27
CA SER A 92 6.52 9.15 26.81
C SER A 92 7.05 8.02 25.92
N TYR A 93 6.79 6.77 26.30
CA TYR A 93 7.16 5.59 25.52
C TYR A 93 6.44 5.55 24.16
N ILE A 94 5.13 5.76 24.16
CA ILE A 94 4.32 5.77 22.92
C ILE A 94 4.81 6.87 21.98
N LYS A 95 5.03 8.08 22.49
CA LYS A 95 5.53 9.21 21.71
C LYS A 95 6.88 8.90 21.05
N ALA A 96 7.84 8.41 21.84
CA ALA A 96 9.16 8.04 21.34
C ALA A 96 9.06 6.93 20.27
N SER A 97 8.20 5.93 20.49
CA SER A 97 7.97 4.82 19.55
C SER A 97 7.38 5.29 18.22
N LEU A 98 6.38 6.16 18.24
CA LEU A 98 5.76 6.71 17.05
C LEU A 98 6.74 7.58 16.26
N GLU A 99 7.49 8.47 16.94
CA GLU A 99 8.52 9.28 16.28
C GLU A 99 9.62 8.41 15.67
N TYR A 100 10.04 7.35 16.34
CA TYR A 100 11.00 6.40 15.81
C TYR A 100 10.47 5.71 14.54
N LEU A 101 9.23 5.20 14.57
CA LEU A 101 8.59 4.57 13.41
C LEU A 101 8.50 5.51 12.20
N LYS A 102 8.16 6.80 12.39
CA LYS A 102 8.12 7.80 11.33
C LYS A 102 9.45 7.93 10.57
N THR A 103 10.60 7.70 11.24
CA THR A 103 11.92 7.77 10.61
C THR A 103 12.22 6.59 9.67
N SER A 104 11.43 5.50 9.72
CA SER A 104 11.62 4.36 8.81
C SER A 104 11.34 4.73 7.35
N ARG A 105 10.30 5.55 7.08
CA ARG A 105 9.90 6.05 5.76
C ARG A 105 9.36 7.48 5.86
N PRO A 106 10.25 8.49 5.86
CA PRO A 106 9.87 9.88 6.15
C PRO A 106 8.88 10.52 5.16
N THR A 107 8.64 9.90 4.02
CA THR A 107 7.70 10.39 2.98
C THR A 107 6.37 9.62 2.96
N ALA A 108 6.20 8.60 3.80
CA ALA A 108 5.01 7.74 3.80
C ALA A 108 3.85 8.38 4.58
N VAL A 109 2.94 9.08 3.90
CA VAL A 109 1.80 9.80 4.51
C VAL A 109 0.96 8.93 5.44
N ASN A 110 0.65 7.71 5.01
CA ASN A 110 -0.17 6.79 5.83
C ASN A 110 0.50 6.42 7.17
N LEU A 111 1.84 6.35 7.19
CA LEU A 111 2.60 6.13 8.43
C LEU A 111 2.43 7.31 9.40
N PHE A 112 2.55 8.54 8.89
CA PHE A 112 2.35 9.74 9.72
C PHE A 112 0.92 9.82 10.22
N ARG A 113 -0.07 9.62 9.35
CA ARG A 113 -1.48 9.64 9.71
C ARG A 113 -1.82 8.58 10.78
N ALA A 114 -1.36 7.34 10.63
CA ALA A 114 -1.55 6.31 11.64
C ALA A 114 -0.93 6.71 12.98
N SER A 115 0.30 7.24 12.95
CA SER A 115 0.98 7.74 14.14
C SER A 115 0.21 8.86 14.84
N ASP A 116 -0.33 9.82 14.07
CA ASP A 116 -1.08 10.95 14.62
C ASP A 116 -2.43 10.50 15.23
N ILE A 117 -3.11 9.53 14.62
CA ILE A 117 -4.33 8.93 15.18
C ILE A 117 -4.03 8.29 16.55
N LEU A 118 -2.99 7.43 16.61
CA LEU A 118 -2.61 6.75 17.86
C LEU A 118 -2.14 7.75 18.94
N TRP A 119 -1.42 8.79 18.54
CA TRP A 119 -1.04 9.86 19.48
C TRP A 119 -2.25 10.62 20.03
N ASN A 120 -3.20 10.97 19.19
CA ASN A 120 -4.45 11.65 19.62
C ASN A 120 -5.27 10.81 20.62
N ILE A 121 -5.29 9.48 20.45
CA ILE A 121 -5.90 8.56 21.43
C ILE A 121 -5.15 8.65 22.75
N THR A 122 -3.81 8.55 22.68
CA THR A 122 -2.93 8.59 23.84
C THR A 122 -3.07 9.88 24.66
N GLU A 123 -3.25 11.04 24.00
CA GLU A 123 -3.41 12.32 24.70
C GLU A 123 -4.74 12.43 25.43
N LYS A 124 -5.83 11.93 24.82
CA LYS A 124 -7.18 12.05 25.38
C LYS A 124 -7.47 11.16 26.56
N GLU A 125 -6.80 10.01 26.64
CA GLU A 125 -7.01 9.04 27.71
C GLU A 125 -6.09 9.31 28.91
N THR A 126 -6.59 8.96 30.10
CA THR A 126 -5.88 9.15 31.37
C THR A 126 -5.54 7.87 32.10
N ASP A 127 -6.28 6.80 31.86
CA ASP A 127 -6.02 5.48 32.44
C ASP A 127 -5.04 4.68 31.59
N VAL A 128 -4.02 4.10 32.22
CA VAL A 128 -2.95 3.34 31.55
C VAL A 128 -3.52 2.15 30.76
N ASN A 129 -4.43 1.39 31.33
CA ASN A 129 -5.00 0.22 30.67
C ASN A 129 -5.90 0.62 29.50
N MET A 130 -6.66 1.72 29.66
CA MET A 130 -7.50 2.26 28.62
C MET A 130 -6.69 2.81 27.44
N ILE A 131 -5.55 3.44 27.68
CA ILE A 131 -4.64 3.90 26.62
C ILE A 131 -4.18 2.68 25.80
N ILE A 132 -3.67 1.64 26.47
CA ILE A 132 -3.17 0.41 25.81
C ILE A 132 -4.29 -0.25 25.01
N GLU A 133 -5.44 -0.47 25.62
CA GLU A 133 -6.58 -1.14 24.99
C GLU A 133 -7.04 -0.39 23.73
N ARG A 134 -7.22 0.93 23.81
CA ARG A 134 -7.66 1.73 22.68
C ARG A 134 -6.66 1.82 21.54
N ILE A 135 -5.35 1.79 21.85
CA ILE A 135 -4.31 1.70 20.81
C ILE A 135 -4.40 0.37 20.07
N ILE A 136 -4.60 -0.73 20.81
CA ILE A 136 -4.73 -2.06 20.21
C ILE A 136 -6.00 -2.12 19.34
N GLU A 137 -7.14 -1.68 19.88
CA GLU A 137 -8.41 -1.63 19.15
C GLU A 137 -8.29 -0.81 17.86
N GLU A 138 -7.66 0.35 17.93
CA GLU A 138 -7.48 1.21 16.75
C GLU A 138 -6.56 0.58 15.70
N ALA A 139 -5.46 -0.06 16.12
CA ALA A 139 -4.57 -0.74 15.19
C ALA A 139 -5.25 -1.94 14.51
N GLU A 140 -6.07 -2.71 15.24
CA GLU A 140 -6.92 -3.78 14.69
C GLU A 140 -7.95 -3.20 13.72
N ARG A 141 -8.59 -2.09 14.09
CA ARG A 141 -9.57 -1.42 13.25
C ARG A 141 -8.96 -0.96 11.93
N MET A 142 -7.75 -0.34 11.96
CA MET A 142 -7.03 0.04 10.75
C MET A 142 -6.80 -1.15 9.81
N LEU A 143 -6.50 -2.34 10.36
CA LEU A 143 -6.32 -3.55 9.56
C LEU A 143 -7.63 -4.01 8.89
N ILE A 144 -8.73 -3.98 9.63
CA ILE A 144 -10.05 -4.45 9.17
C ILE A 144 -10.67 -3.46 8.17
N ASP A 145 -10.63 -2.17 8.51
CA ASP A 145 -11.22 -1.11 7.70
C ASP A 145 -10.52 -1.00 6.34
N ASP A 146 -9.20 -1.15 6.28
CA ASP A 146 -8.46 -1.12 5.01
C ASP A 146 -8.93 -2.22 4.03
N VAL A 147 -9.23 -3.40 4.51
CA VAL A 147 -9.79 -4.48 3.66
C VAL A 147 -11.17 -4.09 3.12
N GLN A 148 -12.03 -3.51 3.97
CA GLN A 148 -13.37 -3.08 3.55
C GLN A 148 -13.30 -1.91 2.56
N ASP A 149 -12.42 -0.94 2.82
CA ASP A 149 -12.17 0.19 1.92
C ASP A 149 -11.71 -0.28 0.55
N ASN A 150 -10.79 -1.24 0.50
CA ASN A 150 -10.32 -1.82 -0.76
C ASN A 150 -11.41 -2.57 -1.52
N LYS A 151 -12.34 -3.26 -0.83
CA LYS A 151 -13.52 -3.86 -1.45
C LYS A 151 -14.45 -2.80 -2.04
N ASN A 152 -14.68 -1.70 -1.32
CA ASN A 152 -15.49 -0.59 -1.80
C ASN A 152 -14.87 0.06 -3.05
N ILE A 153 -13.56 0.31 -3.03
CA ILE A 153 -12.80 0.79 -4.21
C ILE A 153 -13.01 -0.18 -5.39
N GLY A 154 -12.87 -1.48 -5.14
CA GLY A 154 -13.06 -2.52 -6.15
C GLY A 154 -14.44 -2.44 -6.81
N ASN A 155 -15.48 -2.35 -6.01
CA ASN A 155 -16.86 -2.32 -6.48
C ASN A 155 -17.19 -1.02 -7.23
N PHE A 156 -16.89 0.14 -6.65
CA PHE A 156 -17.14 1.43 -7.30
C PHE A 156 -16.36 1.60 -8.59
N GLY A 157 -15.08 1.15 -8.62
CA GLY A 157 -14.27 1.21 -9.84
C GLY A 157 -14.78 0.29 -10.93
N ALA A 158 -15.18 -0.94 -10.57
CA ALA A 158 -15.78 -1.86 -11.52
C ALA A 158 -17.11 -1.33 -12.09
N GLU A 159 -17.99 -0.83 -11.23
CA GLU A 159 -19.27 -0.23 -11.66
C GLU A 159 -19.05 0.95 -12.60
N PHE A 160 -18.14 1.87 -12.29
CA PHE A 160 -17.79 3.00 -13.13
C PHE A 160 -17.32 2.57 -14.53
N ILE A 161 -16.40 1.60 -14.60
CA ILE A 161 -15.88 1.09 -15.86
C ILE A 161 -16.99 0.43 -16.67
N LEU A 162 -17.87 -0.33 -16.04
CA LEU A 162 -18.95 -1.06 -16.70
C LEU A 162 -20.06 -0.15 -17.21
N LYS A 163 -20.30 0.99 -16.57
CA LYS A 163 -21.28 1.99 -17.04
C LYS A 163 -20.98 2.50 -18.44
N GLU A 164 -19.69 2.69 -18.74
CA GLU A 164 -19.23 3.16 -20.07
C GLU A 164 -19.06 2.01 -21.09
N ASN A 165 -19.11 0.75 -20.65
CA ASN A 165 -18.77 -0.42 -21.47
C ASN A 165 -19.81 -1.54 -21.32
N GLN A 166 -21.09 -1.21 -21.52
CA GLN A 166 -22.20 -2.17 -21.42
C GLN A 166 -21.97 -3.38 -22.36
N ASP A 167 -22.19 -4.57 -21.84
CA ASP A 167 -22.13 -5.87 -22.56
C ASP A 167 -20.76 -6.34 -23.09
N LYS A 168 -19.67 -5.61 -22.86
CA LYS A 168 -18.34 -6.01 -23.31
C LYS A 168 -17.48 -6.56 -22.16
N LYS A 169 -16.67 -7.57 -22.46
CA LYS A 169 -15.54 -7.92 -21.60
C LYS A 169 -14.41 -6.93 -21.85
N ILE A 170 -13.79 -6.49 -20.77
CA ILE A 170 -12.86 -5.37 -20.76
C ILE A 170 -11.44 -5.89 -20.56
N GLY A 171 -10.49 -5.36 -21.34
CA GLY A 171 -9.07 -5.47 -21.07
C GLY A 171 -8.60 -4.31 -20.20
N VAL A 172 -7.79 -4.57 -19.19
CA VAL A 172 -7.29 -3.56 -18.25
C VAL A 172 -5.76 -3.59 -18.13
N VAL A 173 -5.12 -2.44 -17.84
CA VAL A 173 -3.66 -2.29 -17.64
C VAL A 173 -3.37 -1.82 -16.20
N THR A 174 -2.46 -2.48 -15.43
CA THR A 174 -1.96 -1.99 -14.12
C THR A 174 -0.45 -1.75 -14.12
N HIS A 175 0.03 -1.04 -13.13
CA HIS A 175 1.42 -0.67 -12.97
C HIS A 175 1.91 -0.93 -11.55
N CYS A 176 3.10 -1.47 -11.36
CA CYS A 176 3.65 -1.81 -10.05
C CYS A 176 2.86 -2.93 -9.34
N ASN A 177 2.77 -2.88 -8.02
CA ASN A 177 1.90 -3.73 -7.22
C ASN A 177 0.97 -2.87 -6.36
N THR A 178 -0.33 -3.08 -6.52
CA THR A 178 -1.43 -2.36 -5.89
C THR A 178 -2.48 -3.30 -5.32
N GLY A 179 -2.05 -4.53 -5.04
CA GLY A 179 -2.89 -5.62 -4.54
C GLY A 179 -2.86 -5.79 -3.03
N SER A 180 -3.23 -6.99 -2.60
CA SER A 180 -3.24 -7.40 -1.19
C SER A 180 -1.89 -7.26 -0.51
N LEU A 181 -0.78 -7.38 -1.26
CA LEU A 181 0.57 -7.23 -0.74
C LEU A 181 0.93 -5.77 -0.42
N ALA A 182 0.21 -4.79 -0.98
CA ALA A 182 0.43 -3.37 -0.74
C ALA A 182 -0.52 -2.76 0.31
N THR A 183 -1.47 -3.53 0.79
CA THR A 183 -2.57 -3.15 1.68
C THR A 183 -2.74 -4.21 2.77
N ALA A 184 -3.82 -4.15 3.54
CA ALA A 184 -4.18 -5.23 4.46
C ALA A 184 -4.82 -6.43 3.73
N GLY A 185 -5.41 -6.19 2.54
CA GLY A 185 -6.04 -7.22 1.73
C GLY A 185 -6.87 -6.64 0.59
N TYR A 186 -7.24 -7.49 -0.39
CA TYR A 186 -8.01 -7.16 -1.59
C TYR A 186 -7.30 -6.23 -2.58
N GLY A 187 -6.60 -5.18 -2.09
CA GLY A 187 -5.87 -4.21 -2.91
C GLY A 187 -6.76 -3.14 -3.56
N THR A 188 -6.13 -2.05 -3.98
CA THR A 188 -6.83 -0.91 -4.62
C THR A 188 -7.12 -1.17 -6.10
N ALA A 189 -6.16 -0.97 -6.98
CA ALA A 189 -6.37 -1.22 -8.41
C ALA A 189 -6.51 -2.70 -8.72
N LEU A 190 -5.77 -3.60 -8.06
CA LEU A 190 -6.05 -5.04 -8.17
C LEU A 190 -7.42 -5.41 -7.57
N GLY A 191 -7.94 -4.63 -6.63
CA GLY A 191 -9.31 -4.77 -6.12
C GLY A 191 -10.35 -4.53 -7.22
N ILE A 192 -10.23 -3.47 -8.01
CA ILE A 192 -11.10 -3.20 -9.18
C ILE A 192 -11.05 -4.38 -10.16
N ILE A 193 -9.88 -4.89 -10.40
CA ILE A 193 -9.64 -6.04 -11.26
C ILE A 193 -10.32 -7.30 -10.74
N ARG A 194 -10.18 -7.60 -9.45
CA ARG A 194 -10.89 -8.69 -8.78
C ARG A 194 -12.40 -8.55 -8.95
N SER A 195 -12.94 -7.35 -8.70
CA SER A 195 -14.36 -7.08 -8.85
C SER A 195 -14.87 -7.27 -10.29
N LEU A 196 -14.11 -6.85 -11.31
CA LEU A 196 -14.44 -7.11 -12.72
C LEU A 196 -14.36 -8.60 -13.07
N TYR A 197 -13.39 -9.31 -12.53
CA TYR A 197 -13.21 -10.75 -12.76
C TYR A 197 -14.37 -11.56 -12.17
N PHE A 198 -14.73 -11.33 -10.92
CA PHE A 198 -15.84 -12.02 -10.26
C PHE A 198 -17.18 -11.74 -10.92
N GLN A 199 -17.35 -10.56 -11.53
CA GLN A 199 -18.52 -10.24 -12.34
C GLN A 199 -18.46 -10.84 -13.77
N ASN A 200 -17.44 -11.65 -14.08
CA ASN A 200 -17.22 -12.22 -15.43
C ASN A 200 -17.11 -11.17 -16.54
N ARG A 201 -16.67 -9.95 -16.20
CA ARG A 201 -16.56 -8.80 -17.10
C ARG A 201 -15.13 -8.51 -17.55
N LEU A 202 -14.15 -9.22 -17.04
CA LEU A 202 -12.76 -9.10 -17.42
C LEU A 202 -12.42 -10.03 -18.59
N SER A 203 -11.78 -9.50 -19.66
CA SER A 203 -11.21 -10.30 -20.75
C SER A 203 -9.76 -10.65 -20.49
N HIS A 204 -8.95 -9.66 -20.24
CA HIS A 204 -7.53 -9.77 -19.98
C HIS A 204 -7.07 -8.69 -19.03
N ALA A 205 -6.03 -9.01 -18.35
CA ALA A 205 -5.33 -8.09 -17.53
C ALA A 205 -3.83 -8.11 -17.80
N TYR A 206 -3.25 -6.99 -18.14
CA TYR A 206 -1.84 -6.81 -18.42
C TYR A 206 -1.21 -6.03 -17.28
N PHE A 207 0.00 -6.24 -16.90
CA PHE A 207 0.74 -5.44 -15.93
C PHE A 207 2.11 -5.08 -16.48
N THR A 208 2.58 -3.88 -16.16
CA THR A 208 3.92 -3.47 -16.57
C THR A 208 4.93 -3.85 -15.51
N GLU A 209 6.17 -4.06 -15.92
CA GLU A 209 7.27 -4.22 -14.96
C GLU A 209 7.69 -2.85 -14.41
N THR A 210 8.19 -2.85 -13.20
CA THR A 210 8.63 -1.65 -12.48
C THR A 210 10.00 -1.85 -11.84
N ARG A 211 10.93 -0.94 -12.15
CA ARG A 211 12.20 -0.85 -11.46
C ARG A 211 12.07 0.01 -10.20
N PRO A 212 12.95 -0.12 -9.19
CA PRO A 212 14.06 -1.07 -9.11
C PRO A 212 13.67 -2.46 -8.59
N TYR A 213 12.53 -2.61 -7.89
CA TYR A 213 12.18 -3.83 -7.16
C TYR A 213 11.43 -4.89 -7.98
N ASN A 214 11.24 -4.68 -9.27
CA ASN A 214 10.52 -5.61 -10.17
C ASN A 214 9.16 -6.06 -9.59
N GLN A 215 8.37 -5.09 -9.10
CA GLN A 215 7.13 -5.36 -8.37
C GLN A 215 6.00 -5.84 -9.28
N GLY A 216 6.10 -5.61 -10.59
CA GLY A 216 5.23 -6.23 -11.59
C GLY A 216 5.44 -7.75 -11.62
N ALA A 217 6.61 -8.21 -12.02
CA ALA A 217 6.89 -9.64 -12.17
C ALA A 217 6.92 -10.41 -10.84
N ARG A 218 7.40 -9.79 -9.75
CA ARG A 218 7.56 -10.49 -8.47
C ARG A 218 6.31 -10.51 -7.60
N LEU A 219 5.54 -9.43 -7.59
CA LEU A 219 4.41 -9.27 -6.68
C LEU A 219 3.07 -9.30 -7.42
N THR A 220 2.87 -8.46 -8.45
CA THR A 220 1.59 -8.43 -9.18
C THR A 220 1.33 -9.74 -9.91
N ALA A 221 2.32 -10.27 -10.62
CA ALA A 221 2.20 -11.59 -11.25
C ALA A 221 1.90 -12.69 -10.22
N TYR A 222 2.55 -12.65 -9.05
CA TYR A 222 2.32 -13.60 -7.97
C TYR A 222 0.87 -13.56 -7.48
N GLU A 223 0.32 -12.36 -7.19
CA GLU A 223 -1.07 -12.20 -6.77
C GLU A 223 -2.06 -12.67 -7.84
N LEU A 224 -1.83 -12.32 -9.10
CA LEU A 224 -2.72 -12.67 -10.20
C LEU A 224 -2.76 -14.18 -10.46
N ILE A 225 -1.60 -14.86 -10.41
CA ILE A 225 -1.52 -16.32 -10.50
C ILE A 225 -2.23 -16.97 -9.31
N HIS A 226 -2.03 -16.44 -8.10
CA HIS A 226 -2.70 -16.90 -6.89
C HIS A 226 -4.24 -16.82 -7.03
N ASP A 227 -4.74 -15.69 -7.53
CA ASP A 227 -6.17 -15.43 -7.72
C ASP A 227 -6.75 -16.01 -9.02
N LYS A 228 -5.92 -16.63 -9.87
CA LYS A 228 -6.26 -17.16 -11.20
C LYS A 228 -6.86 -16.10 -12.14
N ILE A 229 -6.36 -14.88 -12.06
CA ILE A 229 -6.85 -13.71 -12.80
C ILE A 229 -5.85 -13.29 -13.90
N PRO A 230 -6.30 -13.02 -15.14
CA PRO A 230 -5.52 -12.38 -16.20
C PRO A 230 -5.75 -10.86 -16.28
N THR A 231 -4.85 -9.95 -15.83
CA THR A 231 -5.19 -8.53 -15.56
C THR A 231 -4.18 -7.41 -15.70
N ILE A 232 -4.66 -6.10 -15.75
CA ILE A 232 -3.86 -4.86 -15.53
C ILE A 232 -4.64 -3.57 -15.15
N ILE A 233 -4.31 -2.77 -14.07
CA ILE A 233 -4.74 -1.38 -13.67
C ILE A 233 -3.70 -0.72 -12.70
N VAL A 234 -3.69 0.64 -12.52
CA VAL A 234 -2.71 1.37 -11.67
C VAL A 234 -3.30 1.88 -10.33
N GLY A 235 -2.45 2.00 -9.28
CA GLY A 235 -2.77 2.62 -7.98
C GLY A 235 -2.27 4.05 -7.85
N ALA A 236 -2.25 4.57 -6.60
CA ALA A 236 -1.63 5.84 -6.25
C ALA A 236 -0.93 5.75 -4.88
N ASP A 237 0.24 6.37 -4.76
CA ASP A 237 0.96 6.51 -3.48
C ASP A 237 0.54 7.81 -2.76
N ARG A 238 0.22 8.88 -3.52
CA ARG A 238 -0.32 10.14 -2.98
C ARG A 238 -1.12 10.89 -4.04
N VAL A 239 -2.21 11.55 -3.63
CA VAL A 239 -3.03 12.42 -4.46
C VAL A 239 -3.12 13.80 -3.82
N ALA A 240 -2.79 14.87 -4.59
CA ALA A 240 -2.96 16.26 -4.16
C ALA A 240 -4.41 16.73 -4.30
N SER A 241 -4.79 17.83 -3.64
CA SER A 241 -6.18 18.32 -3.61
C SER A 241 -6.77 18.66 -4.98
N ASN A 242 -5.94 19.00 -5.97
CA ASN A 242 -6.36 19.22 -7.36
C ASN A 242 -6.46 17.94 -8.21
N GLY A 243 -6.10 16.78 -7.65
CA GLY A 243 -6.11 15.48 -8.35
C GLY A 243 -4.78 15.07 -8.98
N ASP A 244 -3.74 15.91 -8.94
CA ASP A 244 -2.40 15.47 -9.37
C ASP A 244 -1.95 14.27 -8.51
N THR A 245 -1.47 13.24 -9.16
CA THR A 245 -1.22 11.94 -8.51
C THR A 245 0.22 11.52 -8.61
N ALA A 246 0.88 11.32 -7.47
CA ALA A 246 2.17 10.65 -7.38
C ALA A 246 1.97 9.14 -7.28
N ASN A 247 2.63 8.39 -8.13
CA ASN A 247 2.64 6.93 -8.13
C ASN A 247 3.97 6.41 -8.66
N LYS A 248 4.14 5.09 -8.64
CA LYS A 248 5.37 4.42 -9.10
C LYS A 248 5.88 5.01 -10.41
N ILE A 249 7.19 5.31 -10.46
CA ILE A 249 7.86 5.85 -11.65
C ILE A 249 7.47 5.09 -12.92
N GLY A 250 7.03 5.81 -13.96
CA GLY A 250 6.45 5.29 -15.21
C GLY A 250 4.93 5.50 -15.32
N THR A 251 4.25 5.87 -14.25
CA THR A 251 2.81 6.15 -14.25
C THR A 251 2.44 7.33 -15.14
N TYR A 252 3.20 8.41 -15.08
CA TYR A 252 2.99 9.59 -15.94
C TYR A 252 3.12 9.26 -17.44
N GLN A 253 4.11 8.44 -17.80
CA GLN A 253 4.27 7.97 -19.19
C GLN A 253 3.04 7.16 -19.65
N LEU A 254 2.51 6.29 -18.80
CA LEU A 254 1.29 5.52 -19.11
C LEU A 254 0.07 6.43 -19.27
N ALA A 255 -0.06 7.47 -18.45
CA ALA A 255 -1.15 8.43 -18.55
C ALA A 255 -1.10 9.23 -19.86
N ILE A 256 0.09 9.64 -20.31
CA ILE A 256 0.28 10.28 -21.62
C ILE A 256 -0.15 9.32 -22.75
N THR A 257 0.29 8.07 -22.69
CA THR A 257 -0.04 7.04 -23.67
C THR A 257 -1.56 6.77 -23.70
N ALA A 258 -2.18 6.62 -22.54
CA ALA A 258 -3.62 6.42 -22.41
C ALA A 258 -4.40 7.60 -23.02
N ASN A 259 -4.00 8.84 -22.71
CA ASN A 259 -4.62 10.04 -23.26
C ASN A 259 -4.49 10.12 -24.80
N TYR A 260 -3.31 9.81 -25.34
CA TYR A 260 -3.09 9.79 -26.79
C TYR A 260 -3.98 8.78 -27.52
N HIS A 261 -4.26 7.63 -26.91
CA HIS A 261 -5.10 6.57 -27.45
C HIS A 261 -6.57 6.66 -27.04
N ASN A 262 -7.01 7.73 -26.36
CA ASN A 262 -8.37 7.90 -25.84
C ASN A 262 -8.81 6.73 -24.92
N ILE A 263 -7.89 6.23 -24.11
CA ILE A 263 -8.14 5.17 -23.11
C ILE A 263 -8.36 5.84 -21.76
N MET A 264 -9.36 5.38 -21.02
CA MET A 264 -9.59 5.85 -19.65
C MET A 264 -8.38 5.56 -18.75
N PHE A 265 -7.89 6.58 -18.06
CA PHE A 265 -6.85 6.46 -17.05
C PHE A 265 -7.44 6.67 -15.66
N ILE A 266 -7.54 5.59 -14.89
CA ILE A 266 -8.21 5.57 -13.58
C ILE A 266 -7.18 5.44 -12.47
N VAL A 267 -7.31 6.29 -11.46
CA VAL A 267 -6.52 6.23 -10.22
C VAL A 267 -7.38 5.60 -9.12
N ALA A 268 -6.91 4.48 -8.58
CA ALA A 268 -7.54 3.82 -7.42
C ALA A 268 -6.74 4.13 -6.16
N ALA A 269 -7.30 4.91 -5.26
CA ALA A 269 -6.63 5.39 -4.06
C ALA A 269 -7.60 5.43 -2.88
N PRO A 270 -7.27 4.84 -1.72
CA PRO A 270 -8.05 5.08 -0.52
C PRO A 270 -7.97 6.57 -0.13
N SER A 271 -9.02 7.10 0.47
CA SER A 271 -9.06 8.50 0.89
C SER A 271 -7.89 8.88 1.82
N THR A 272 -7.32 7.89 2.49
CA THR A 272 -6.12 8.05 3.33
C THR A 272 -4.85 8.42 2.55
N SER A 273 -4.81 8.14 1.25
CA SER A 273 -3.70 8.54 0.36
C SER A 273 -3.91 9.92 -0.28
N ILE A 274 -5.06 10.56 -0.03
CA ILE A 274 -5.37 11.90 -0.51
C ILE A 274 -4.97 12.93 0.55
N ASP A 275 -4.10 13.86 0.17
CA ASP A 275 -3.63 14.94 1.05
C ASP A 275 -4.22 16.28 0.59
N LEU A 276 -5.27 16.71 1.28
CA LEU A 276 -5.96 17.97 0.97
C LEU A 276 -5.14 19.22 1.31
N ASN A 277 -4.07 19.11 2.09
CA ASN A 277 -3.19 20.23 2.42
C ASN A 277 -2.21 20.56 1.29
N ILE A 278 -1.95 19.62 0.39
CA ILE A 278 -1.09 19.78 -0.79
C ILE A 278 -1.98 20.26 -1.95
N LYS A 279 -1.71 21.46 -2.47
CA LYS A 279 -2.55 22.09 -3.49
C LYS A 279 -2.33 21.50 -4.88
N SER A 280 -1.10 21.08 -5.19
CA SER A 280 -0.75 20.53 -6.49
C SER A 280 0.39 19.51 -6.41
N GLY A 281 0.55 18.73 -7.47
CA GLY A 281 1.62 17.74 -7.56
C GLY A 281 3.04 18.31 -7.47
N LYS A 282 3.22 19.63 -7.67
CA LYS A 282 4.52 20.31 -7.51
C LYS A 282 5.01 20.35 -6.06
N GLU A 283 4.09 20.24 -5.12
CA GLU A 283 4.37 20.27 -3.68
C GLU A 283 4.61 18.87 -3.10
N ILE A 284 4.36 17.81 -3.90
CA ILE A 284 4.60 16.43 -3.46
C ILE A 284 6.11 16.17 -3.42
N ILE A 285 6.61 15.87 -2.24
CA ILE A 285 8.02 15.48 -2.07
C ILE A 285 8.21 14.07 -2.59
N ILE A 286 9.06 13.92 -3.61
CA ILE A 286 9.40 12.62 -4.19
C ILE A 286 10.60 12.01 -3.46
N GLU A 287 10.42 10.81 -2.94
CA GLU A 287 11.49 10.04 -2.32
C GLU A 287 12.54 9.65 -3.37
N GLU A 288 13.78 10.04 -3.16
CA GLU A 288 14.91 9.57 -3.94
C GLU A 288 15.59 8.40 -3.22
N ARG A 289 15.80 7.31 -3.96
CA ARG A 289 16.34 6.05 -3.43
C ARG A 289 17.79 5.86 -3.85
N ALA A 290 18.49 4.97 -3.14
CA ALA A 290 19.89 4.67 -3.43
C ALA A 290 20.09 4.19 -4.88
N GLU A 291 21.16 4.67 -5.53
CA GLU A 291 21.54 4.28 -6.90
C GLU A 291 21.72 2.75 -7.05
N ASP A 292 22.16 2.11 -5.98
CA ASP A 292 22.43 0.67 -5.93
C ASP A 292 21.16 -0.19 -6.18
N GLU A 293 19.98 0.34 -5.85
CA GLU A 293 18.71 -0.33 -6.13
C GLU A 293 18.41 -0.43 -7.63
N VAL A 294 18.83 0.56 -8.43
CA VAL A 294 18.65 0.55 -9.89
C VAL A 294 19.80 -0.16 -10.59
N THR A 295 21.03 0.01 -10.09
CA THR A 295 22.20 -0.57 -10.74
C THR A 295 22.30 -2.09 -10.57
N ASN A 296 21.58 -2.67 -9.61
CA ASN A 296 21.58 -4.11 -9.38
C ASN A 296 20.21 -4.73 -9.56
N VAL A 297 20.18 -5.99 -9.94
CA VAL A 297 19.01 -6.85 -9.99
C VAL A 297 19.27 -8.09 -9.15
N THR A 298 18.32 -8.42 -8.27
CA THR A 298 18.34 -9.66 -7.52
C THR A 298 17.57 -10.73 -8.29
N GLY A 299 18.18 -11.85 -8.56
CA GLY A 299 17.58 -12.98 -9.23
C GLY A 299 18.00 -14.31 -8.59
N ILE A 300 17.34 -15.40 -8.99
CA ILE A 300 17.72 -16.74 -8.59
C ILE A 300 18.57 -17.37 -9.69
N VAL A 301 19.73 -17.85 -9.32
CA VAL A 301 20.56 -18.65 -10.23
C VAL A 301 19.93 -20.05 -10.31
N LYS A 302 19.48 -20.44 -11.51
CA LYS A 302 19.09 -21.83 -11.78
C LYS A 302 20.33 -22.72 -11.72
N ASN A 303 20.39 -23.55 -10.69
CA ASN A 303 21.43 -24.57 -10.64
C ASN A 303 21.05 -25.70 -11.60
N ILE A 304 21.82 -25.86 -12.68
CA ILE A 304 21.59 -26.85 -13.73
C ILE A 304 21.66 -28.29 -13.16
N ASN A 305 22.30 -28.47 -12.00
CA ASN A 305 22.54 -29.77 -11.37
C ASN A 305 21.62 -30.07 -10.16
N GLY A 306 20.49 -29.39 -10.01
CA GLY A 306 19.47 -29.74 -9.00
C GLY A 306 19.80 -29.36 -7.56
N GLY A 307 20.69 -28.39 -7.32
CA GLY A 307 21.02 -27.86 -6.00
C GLY A 307 20.05 -26.77 -5.50
N GLU A 308 20.29 -26.33 -4.29
CA GLU A 308 19.49 -25.29 -3.62
C GLU A 308 19.45 -23.97 -4.42
N LEU A 309 18.27 -23.38 -4.57
CA LEU A 309 18.08 -22.10 -5.28
C LEU A 309 18.78 -20.97 -4.51
N LYS A 310 19.83 -20.39 -5.10
CA LYS A 310 20.60 -19.33 -4.49
C LYS A 310 20.23 -17.97 -5.08
N SER A 311 19.80 -17.04 -4.21
CA SER A 311 19.60 -15.65 -4.59
C SER A 311 20.95 -14.96 -4.83
N THR A 312 21.06 -14.25 -5.94
CA THR A 312 22.28 -13.52 -6.32
C THR A 312 21.93 -12.12 -6.79
N LYS A 313 22.70 -11.14 -6.34
CA LYS A 313 22.60 -9.73 -6.77
C LYS A 313 23.59 -9.53 -7.93
N VAL A 314 23.09 -9.04 -9.06
CA VAL A 314 23.87 -8.84 -10.30
C VAL A 314 23.83 -7.36 -10.65
N ARG A 315 25.00 -6.76 -10.86
CA ARG A 315 25.13 -5.39 -11.36
C ARG A 315 24.85 -5.36 -12.87
N LEU A 316 24.04 -4.40 -13.33
CA LEU A 316 23.68 -4.24 -14.74
C LEU A 316 24.57 -3.21 -15.48
N PRO A 317 24.73 -1.96 -15.00
CA PRO A 317 25.51 -0.96 -15.68
C PRO A 317 27.00 -1.07 -15.34
N PRO A 318 27.90 -0.49 -16.16
CA PRO A 318 29.31 -0.34 -15.83
C PRO A 318 29.51 0.40 -14.48
N GLU A 319 30.69 0.24 -13.89
CA GLU A 319 31.12 1.02 -12.73
C GLU A 319 31.20 2.51 -13.06
N GLY A 320 30.91 3.36 -12.08
CA GLY A 320 30.95 4.82 -12.22
C GLY A 320 29.74 5.47 -12.89
N VAL A 321 28.74 4.70 -13.35
CA VAL A 321 27.48 5.26 -13.84
C VAL A 321 26.71 5.90 -12.69
N LYS A 322 26.38 7.18 -12.82
CA LYS A 322 25.46 7.88 -11.91
C LYS A 322 24.03 7.59 -12.30
N VAL A 323 23.19 7.34 -11.32
CA VAL A 323 21.78 6.99 -11.50
C VAL A 323 20.90 7.94 -10.69
N TRP A 324 19.92 8.51 -11.33
CA TRP A 324 18.81 9.19 -10.66
C TRP A 324 17.69 8.20 -10.44
N ASN A 325 17.29 8.00 -9.17
CA ASN A 325 16.34 6.93 -8.76
C ASN A 325 15.16 7.50 -7.96
N PRO A 326 14.26 8.31 -8.57
CA PRO A 326 13.03 8.72 -7.93
C PRO A 326 12.08 7.53 -7.79
N SER A 327 11.45 7.39 -6.63
CA SER A 327 10.47 6.33 -6.38
C SER A 327 9.19 6.49 -7.18
N PHE A 328 8.79 7.75 -7.44
CA PHE A 328 7.51 8.13 -8.03
C PHE A 328 7.72 9.18 -9.11
N ASP A 329 6.73 9.25 -10.03
CA ASP A 329 6.49 10.42 -10.86
C ASP A 329 5.12 11.03 -10.54
N VAL A 330 4.88 12.25 -11.02
CA VAL A 330 3.63 12.98 -10.78
C VAL A 330 2.84 13.09 -12.08
N THR A 331 1.66 12.48 -12.10
CA THR A 331 0.71 12.54 -13.21
C THR A 331 -0.22 13.74 -12.99
N PRO A 332 -0.26 14.70 -13.92
CA PRO A 332 -1.19 15.82 -13.84
C PRO A 332 -2.66 15.38 -13.91
N ALA A 333 -3.52 16.00 -13.13
CA ALA A 333 -4.96 15.75 -13.03
C ALA A 333 -5.67 15.75 -14.41
N LYS A 334 -5.22 16.61 -15.33
CA LYS A 334 -5.78 16.68 -16.69
C LYS A 334 -5.71 15.36 -17.48
N LEU A 335 -4.76 14.48 -17.19
CA LEU A 335 -4.57 13.17 -17.84
C LEU A 335 -5.36 12.05 -17.17
N ILE A 336 -5.92 12.29 -15.99
CA ILE A 336 -6.65 11.30 -15.19
C ILE A 336 -8.14 11.42 -15.53
N THR A 337 -8.80 10.30 -15.82
CA THR A 337 -10.23 10.25 -16.15
C THR A 337 -11.09 10.30 -14.90
N ALA A 338 -10.72 9.47 -13.90
CA ALA A 338 -11.44 9.36 -12.64
C ALA A 338 -10.50 8.97 -11.50
N ILE A 339 -10.86 9.37 -10.28
CA ILE A 339 -10.24 8.91 -9.03
C ILE A 339 -11.28 8.09 -8.28
N VAL A 340 -10.95 6.84 -7.98
CA VAL A 340 -11.82 5.89 -7.26
C VAL A 340 -11.33 5.73 -5.84
N THR A 341 -12.22 5.98 -4.89
CA THR A 341 -11.98 5.80 -3.45
C THR A 341 -12.98 4.81 -2.86
N GLU A 342 -12.81 4.45 -1.61
CA GLU A 342 -13.79 3.68 -0.84
C GLU A 342 -15.12 4.43 -0.62
N LYS A 343 -15.11 5.75 -0.82
CA LYS A 343 -16.31 6.61 -0.71
C LYS A 343 -17.06 6.77 -2.04
N GLY A 344 -16.47 6.36 -3.15
CA GLY A 344 -17.05 6.48 -4.49
C GLY A 344 -16.07 6.92 -5.56
N VAL A 345 -16.62 7.34 -6.70
CA VAL A 345 -15.87 7.77 -7.88
C VAL A 345 -15.98 9.28 -8.06
N ILE A 346 -14.83 9.92 -8.22
CA ILE A 346 -14.73 11.36 -8.46
C ILE A 346 -14.30 11.57 -9.91
N THR A 347 -15.07 12.35 -10.65
CA THR A 347 -14.74 12.81 -11.99
C THR A 347 -14.47 14.31 -11.98
N LYS A 348 -13.81 14.80 -13.03
CA LYS A 348 -13.61 16.24 -13.20
C LYS A 348 -14.95 16.97 -13.41
N LYS A 349 -15.06 18.20 -12.94
CA LYS A 349 -16.18 19.07 -13.30
C LYS A 349 -16.13 19.37 -14.82
N ASP A 350 -17.30 19.40 -15.45
CA ASP A 350 -17.41 19.75 -16.88
C ASP A 350 -16.67 21.06 -17.18
N GLY A 351 -15.81 21.01 -18.20
CA GLY A 351 -15.00 22.16 -18.64
C GLY A 351 -13.77 22.47 -17.79
N THR A 352 -13.44 21.66 -16.77
CA THR A 352 -12.22 21.80 -15.95
C THR A 352 -11.23 20.67 -16.17
N ASN A 353 -9.97 20.93 -15.78
CA ASN A 353 -8.90 19.92 -15.79
C ASN A 353 -8.53 19.43 -14.39
N GLU A 354 -9.29 19.81 -13.37
CA GLU A 354 -9.01 19.54 -11.97
C GLU A 354 -10.17 18.81 -11.29
N PHE A 355 -9.87 18.07 -10.23
CA PHE A 355 -10.83 17.39 -9.38
C PHE A 355 -11.14 18.28 -8.16
N ASN A 356 -12.38 18.26 -7.70
CA ASN A 356 -12.75 18.85 -6.43
C ASN A 356 -12.81 17.78 -5.35
N LEU A 357 -11.64 17.42 -4.83
CA LEU A 357 -11.51 16.38 -3.81
C LEU A 357 -11.97 16.85 -2.44
N PHE A 358 -11.89 18.14 -2.17
CA PHE A 358 -12.31 18.70 -0.89
C PHE A 358 -13.80 18.46 -0.63
N ASP A 359 -14.67 18.91 -1.55
CA ASP A 359 -16.13 18.78 -1.39
C ASP A 359 -16.61 17.31 -1.38
N PHE A 360 -15.82 16.40 -1.93
CA PHE A 360 -16.18 14.99 -1.96
C PHE A 360 -15.78 14.23 -0.68
N LEU A 361 -14.73 14.68 0.00
CA LEU A 361 -14.16 13.96 1.15
C LEU A 361 -14.59 14.53 2.49
N THR A 362 -14.99 15.80 2.55
CA THR A 362 -15.49 16.49 3.73
C THR A 362 -17.00 16.48 3.78
#